data_9fb8c1aefc8476c3b7efd3a157911f1e
#
_entry.id   9fb8c1aefc8476c3b7efd3a157911f1e
#
_cell.length_a   1.000
_cell.length_b   1.000
_cell.length_c   1.000
_cell.angle_alpha   90.00
_cell.angle_beta   90.00
_cell.angle_gamma   90.00
#
_symmetry.space_group_name_H-M   'P 1'
#
loop_
_entity.id
_entity.type
_entity.pdbx_description
1 polymer ?
#
loop_
_entity_poly.entity_id
_entity_poly.type
_entity_poly.pdbx_seq_one_letter_code
_entity_poly.pdbx_strand_id
1 'polypeptide(L)'
;MTPSKFHRLVCLTVFVAVAPLHAHAGGQALFNCNVFDGVHPDIRSGMTLLVNEGRIEKVSRDEGVPDGYEPIDCEGYYLVPGLFDVHTHLDNPEAMQRALESGVTTVRSASVPAFQDVGLREMVRAGALPGPDVVAAGVYVTPDLEDGIMADPRLAKLYGGVQTEEELRLVVQVNADHGVDVIKTRGTERAGRADTDPREQVYTERQLAIVVDEAAKHGLPVMVHAHGDEGARAAVEAGARSIEHGTYLSEDTLRLMKEKGTWFVPTLITMIEMNEEQYEGALRMRGSHMVPRLEQAIRDGHRIGVKFATGADNYYDAQSINRISLEVMHLVRLGFTPFEALQAATVSSAELLGLDDRTGRIEPGYEADLVLVPDNPLEDVMALQDVLLVMSNGKVALKRIPFGL
;
A
#
# COMPACT_ATOMS: atom_id res chain seq x y z
N MET A 1 -6.46 84.25 9.08
CA MET A 1 -5.66 83.53 10.08
C MET A 1 -6.59 82.55 10.81
N THR A 2 -6.59 81.26 10.45
CA THR A 2 -7.32 80.21 11.16
C THR A 2 -6.37 79.05 11.39
N PRO A 3 -6.28 78.51 12.61
CA PRO A 3 -5.29 77.44 12.92
C PRO A 3 -5.77 76.03 12.49
N SER A 4 -4.81 75.37 11.90
CA SER A 4 -4.90 73.93 11.49
C SER A 4 -5.03 73.01 12.68
N LYS A 5 -6.02 72.12 12.66
CA LYS A 5 -6.21 71.01 13.63
C LYS A 5 -5.35 69.86 13.23
N PHE A 6 -4.31 69.53 13.99
CA PHE A 6 -3.57 68.25 13.92
C PHE A 6 -4.41 67.12 14.55
N HIS A 7 -4.80 66.12 13.76
CA HIS A 7 -5.35 64.86 14.26
C HIS A 7 -4.19 63.92 14.60
N ARG A 8 -4.02 63.59 15.87
CA ARG A 8 -3.14 62.51 16.32
C ARG A 8 -3.82 61.15 16.04
N LEU A 9 -3.23 60.38 15.15
CA LEU A 9 -3.58 58.98 14.92
C LEU A 9 -2.98 58.16 16.05
N VAL A 10 -3.82 57.58 16.91
CA VAL A 10 -3.42 56.62 17.93
C VAL A 10 -3.41 55.26 17.28
N CYS A 11 -2.23 54.69 16.96
CA CYS A 11 -2.09 53.30 16.58
C CYS A 11 -2.27 52.42 17.81
N LEU A 12 -3.39 51.71 17.85
CA LEU A 12 -3.64 50.66 18.85
C LEU A 12 -2.94 49.39 18.36
N THR A 13 -1.80 49.05 18.92
CA THR A 13 -1.10 47.77 18.65
C THR A 13 -1.78 46.68 19.45
N VAL A 14 -2.60 45.86 18.78
CA VAL A 14 -3.18 44.65 19.38
C VAL A 14 -2.06 43.62 19.43
N PHE A 15 -1.53 43.35 20.62
CA PHE A 15 -0.70 42.15 20.85
C PHE A 15 -1.64 40.92 20.89
N VAL A 16 -1.69 40.16 19.79
CA VAL A 16 -2.22 38.82 19.83
C VAL A 16 -1.16 37.97 20.51
N ALA A 17 -1.40 37.61 21.76
CA ALA A 17 -0.62 36.60 22.45
C ALA A 17 -0.91 35.25 21.77
N VAL A 18 -0.04 34.83 20.87
CA VAL A 18 0.00 33.43 20.40
C VAL A 18 0.49 32.63 21.61
N ALA A 19 -0.43 31.97 22.28
CA ALA A 19 -0.08 30.93 23.26
C ALA A 19 0.79 29.90 22.53
N PRO A 20 1.98 29.56 23.06
CA PRO A 20 2.74 28.46 22.45
C PRO A 20 1.87 27.21 22.50
N LEU A 21 1.60 26.58 21.33
CA LEU A 21 1.20 25.20 21.31
C LEU A 21 2.28 24.44 22.07
N HIS A 22 1.94 24.00 23.27
CA HIS A 22 2.78 23.05 23.98
C HIS A 22 2.80 21.80 23.13
N ALA A 23 3.84 21.59 22.34
CA ALA A 23 4.21 20.26 21.92
C ALA A 23 4.35 19.46 23.22
N HIS A 24 3.43 18.55 23.49
CA HIS A 24 3.59 17.62 24.59
C HIS A 24 4.88 16.86 24.30
N ALA A 25 5.90 17.10 25.13
CA ALA A 25 7.19 16.40 25.07
C ALA A 25 7.08 15.00 25.70
N GLY A 26 5.92 14.37 25.55
CA GLY A 26 5.59 13.03 26.03
C GLY A 26 5.04 12.19 24.89
N GLY A 27 5.27 10.86 24.96
CA GLY A 27 4.70 9.90 24.03
C GLY A 27 3.18 9.75 24.20
N GLN A 28 2.61 8.81 23.50
CA GLN A 28 1.20 8.43 23.60
C GLN A 28 1.08 7.05 24.27
N ALA A 29 0.06 6.84 25.08
CA ALA A 29 -0.24 5.55 25.70
C ALA A 29 -1.63 5.07 25.27
N LEU A 30 -1.67 4.08 24.39
CA LEU A 30 -2.89 3.37 24.05
C LEU A 30 -3.11 2.29 25.10
N PHE A 31 -4.21 2.35 25.86
CA PHE A 31 -4.49 1.43 26.95
C PHE A 31 -5.86 0.78 26.80
N ASN A 32 -6.10 -0.28 27.58
CA ASN A 32 -7.34 -1.07 27.52
C ASN A 32 -7.59 -1.63 26.09
N CYS A 33 -6.52 -2.10 25.42
CA CYS A 33 -6.60 -2.64 24.07
C CYS A 33 -6.59 -4.17 24.07
N ASN A 34 -7.33 -4.79 23.14
CA ASN A 34 -7.14 -6.17 22.72
C ASN A 34 -6.21 -6.18 21.50
N VAL A 35 -5.05 -6.81 21.60
CA VAL A 35 -3.98 -6.69 20.60
C VAL A 35 -3.81 -7.97 19.80
N PHE A 36 -3.95 -7.86 18.48
CA PHE A 36 -3.39 -8.79 17.50
C PHE A 36 -2.01 -8.28 17.08
N ASP A 37 -0.95 -9.03 17.33
CA ASP A 37 0.41 -8.52 17.09
C ASP A 37 0.95 -8.73 15.66
N GLY A 38 0.18 -9.42 14.80
CA GLY A 38 0.57 -9.76 13.42
C GLY A 38 1.33 -11.08 13.30
N VAL A 39 1.91 -11.60 14.41
CA VAL A 39 2.81 -12.76 14.40
C VAL A 39 2.17 -14.01 15.00
N HIS A 40 1.36 -13.85 16.05
CA HIS A 40 0.72 -14.95 16.77
C HIS A 40 -0.77 -15.00 16.49
N PRO A 41 -1.38 -16.21 16.40
CA PRO A 41 -2.79 -16.37 16.06
C PRO A 41 -3.75 -16.12 17.23
N ASP A 42 -3.36 -15.30 18.18
CA ASP A 42 -4.15 -15.00 19.40
C ASP A 42 -4.27 -13.51 19.65
N ILE A 43 -5.35 -13.16 20.35
CA ILE A 43 -5.59 -11.81 20.89
C ILE A 43 -5.04 -11.72 22.32
N ARG A 44 -4.22 -10.72 22.58
CA ARG A 44 -3.76 -10.38 23.93
C ARG A 44 -4.63 -9.26 24.50
N SER A 45 -5.47 -9.58 25.50
CA SER A 45 -6.41 -8.63 26.10
C SER A 45 -5.78 -7.78 27.22
N GLY A 46 -6.34 -6.58 27.45
CA GLY A 46 -5.95 -5.67 28.52
C GLY A 46 -4.53 -5.10 28.34
N MET A 47 -4.14 -4.84 27.11
CA MET A 47 -2.78 -4.38 26.79
C MET A 47 -2.70 -2.86 26.84
N THR A 48 -1.52 -2.37 27.22
CA THR A 48 -1.09 -0.98 27.13
C THR A 48 0.14 -0.90 26.23
N LEU A 49 0.09 -0.01 25.22
CA LEU A 49 1.19 0.30 24.33
C LEU A 49 1.69 1.71 24.62
N LEU A 50 2.99 1.86 24.84
CA LEU A 50 3.65 3.16 24.92
C LEU A 50 4.30 3.45 23.57
N VAL A 51 3.98 4.60 23.00
CA VAL A 51 4.50 5.08 21.73
C VAL A 51 5.27 6.36 21.96
N ASN A 52 6.52 6.40 21.52
CA ASN A 52 7.38 7.55 21.63
C ASN A 52 8.23 7.71 20.37
N GLU A 53 8.44 8.94 19.90
CA GLU A 53 9.21 9.25 18.69
C GLU A 53 8.84 8.40 17.47
N GLY A 54 7.54 8.10 17.31
CA GLY A 54 7.02 7.33 16.18
C GLY A 54 7.13 5.81 16.34
N ARG A 55 7.69 5.31 17.43
CA ARG A 55 7.94 3.87 17.66
C ARG A 55 7.21 3.34 18.88
N ILE A 56 6.91 2.05 18.84
CA ILE A 56 6.41 1.31 19.99
C ILE A 56 7.57 1.14 20.97
N GLU A 57 7.49 1.81 22.12
CA GLU A 57 8.51 1.70 23.16
C GLU A 57 8.28 0.47 24.03
N LYS A 58 7.02 0.18 24.36
CA LYS A 58 6.65 -0.92 25.25
C LYS A 58 5.27 -1.46 24.93
N VAL A 59 5.11 -2.75 25.10
CA VAL A 59 3.81 -3.45 25.09
C VAL A 59 3.71 -4.25 26.39
N SER A 60 2.73 -3.93 27.22
CA SER A 60 2.58 -4.52 28.55
C SER A 60 1.10 -4.83 28.86
N ARG A 61 0.84 -5.66 29.86
CA ARG A 61 -0.52 -6.00 30.32
C ARG A 61 -0.88 -5.20 31.56
N ASP A 62 -2.09 -4.66 31.60
CA ASP A 62 -2.72 -4.03 32.79
C ASP A 62 -1.83 -2.95 33.46
N GLU A 63 -0.92 -2.35 32.74
CA GLU A 63 -0.17 -1.21 33.23
C GLU A 63 -0.98 0.08 32.98
N GLY A 64 -1.05 0.94 33.99
CA GLY A 64 -1.64 2.27 33.86
C GLY A 64 -0.82 3.16 32.91
N VAL A 65 -1.42 4.29 32.51
CA VAL A 65 -0.72 5.31 31.71
C VAL A 65 0.35 6.01 32.57
N PRO A 66 1.63 5.97 32.19
CA PRO A 66 2.69 6.66 32.93
C PRO A 66 2.55 8.18 32.83
N ASP A 67 3.07 8.89 33.84
CA ASP A 67 3.17 10.35 33.78
C ASP A 67 3.94 10.80 32.54
N GLY A 68 3.42 11.81 31.85
CA GLY A 68 4.04 12.39 30.66
C GLY A 68 3.58 11.77 29.31
N TYR A 69 2.76 10.73 29.35
CA TYR A 69 2.12 10.18 28.16
C TYR A 69 0.70 10.71 27.98
N GLU A 70 0.31 11.01 26.73
CA GLU A 70 -1.07 11.32 26.37
C GLU A 70 -1.89 10.05 26.33
N PRO A 71 -2.98 9.91 27.13
CA PRO A 71 -3.79 8.71 27.18
C PRO A 71 -4.73 8.60 25.97
N ILE A 72 -4.78 7.40 25.37
CA ILE A 72 -5.78 7.01 24.37
C ILE A 72 -6.43 5.72 24.88
N ASP A 73 -7.69 5.79 25.34
CA ASP A 73 -8.45 4.61 25.74
C ASP A 73 -8.94 3.87 24.50
N CYS A 74 -8.54 2.61 24.33
CA CYS A 74 -9.03 1.73 23.28
C CYS A 74 -10.43 1.14 23.59
N GLU A 75 -11.02 1.42 24.73
CA GLU A 75 -12.36 0.97 25.14
C GLU A 75 -12.59 -0.55 25.06
N GLY A 76 -11.52 -1.34 25.10
CA GLY A 76 -11.59 -2.79 24.91
C GLY A 76 -11.72 -3.24 23.44
N TYR A 77 -11.58 -2.31 22.50
CA TYR A 77 -11.53 -2.62 21.07
C TYR A 77 -10.22 -3.28 20.64
N TYR A 78 -10.14 -3.67 19.37
CA TYR A 78 -9.06 -4.51 18.84
C TYR A 78 -8.04 -3.69 18.06
N LEU A 79 -6.81 -3.73 18.53
CA LEU A 79 -5.67 -3.07 17.90
C LEU A 79 -4.91 -4.08 17.04
N VAL A 80 -4.72 -3.75 15.77
CA VAL A 80 -3.98 -4.54 14.79
C VAL A 80 -2.84 -3.70 14.20
N PRO A 81 -1.80 -4.32 13.59
CA PRO A 81 -0.82 -3.58 12.81
C PRO A 81 -1.49 -2.80 11.67
N GLY A 82 -0.91 -1.69 11.28
CA GLY A 82 -1.32 -0.96 10.08
C GLY A 82 -1.35 -1.85 8.85
N LEU A 83 -2.38 -1.67 8.01
CA LEU A 83 -2.55 -2.48 6.81
C LEU A 83 -1.63 -2.00 5.67
N PHE A 84 -1.27 -2.92 4.81
CA PHE A 84 -0.47 -2.68 3.61
C PHE A 84 -1.33 -2.82 2.36
N ASP A 85 -1.20 -1.87 1.44
CA ASP A 85 -1.67 -2.01 0.06
C ASP A 85 -0.46 -1.99 -0.87
N VAL A 86 -0.04 -3.18 -1.32
CA VAL A 86 1.19 -3.31 -2.10
C VAL A 86 0.97 -3.16 -3.62
N HIS A 87 -0.22 -2.68 -4.02
CA HIS A 87 -0.52 -2.37 -5.42
C HIS A 87 -1.54 -1.23 -5.53
N THR A 88 -1.03 0.01 -5.65
CA THR A 88 -1.85 1.22 -5.77
C THR A 88 -1.34 2.13 -6.88
N HIS A 89 -2.16 3.10 -7.27
CA HIS A 89 -1.80 4.15 -8.23
C HIS A 89 -2.03 5.55 -7.62
N LEU A 90 -1.54 5.78 -6.40
CA LEU A 90 -1.71 7.04 -5.69
C LEU A 90 -0.88 8.15 -6.33
N ASP A 91 -1.55 9.22 -6.75
CA ASP A 91 -0.95 10.33 -7.48
C ASP A 91 -1.27 11.72 -6.88
N ASN A 92 -2.07 11.76 -5.81
CA ASN A 92 -2.51 13.01 -5.19
C ASN A 92 -2.67 12.91 -3.65
N PRO A 93 -2.62 14.05 -2.92
CA PRO A 93 -2.72 14.07 -1.45
C PRO A 93 -4.05 13.55 -0.89
N GLU A 94 -5.16 13.80 -1.57
CA GLU A 94 -6.49 13.38 -1.12
C GLU A 94 -6.64 11.85 -1.17
N ALA A 95 -6.05 11.21 -2.16
CA ALA A 95 -5.99 9.75 -2.26
C ALA A 95 -5.14 9.16 -1.13
N MET A 96 -3.99 9.77 -0.81
CA MET A 96 -3.14 9.41 0.32
C MET A 96 -3.90 9.45 1.65
N GLN A 97 -4.67 10.51 1.88
CA GLN A 97 -5.49 10.64 3.08
C GLN A 97 -6.56 9.55 3.15
N ARG A 98 -7.28 9.27 2.05
CA ARG A 98 -8.31 8.22 2.02
C ARG A 98 -7.73 6.82 2.25
N ALA A 99 -6.55 6.52 1.69
CA ALA A 99 -5.84 5.28 1.97
C ALA A 99 -5.55 5.14 3.47
N LEU A 100 -4.98 6.18 4.07
CA LEU A 100 -4.67 6.21 5.50
C LEU A 100 -5.93 6.06 6.37
N GLU A 101 -7.01 6.79 6.07
CA GLU A 101 -8.29 6.71 6.79
C GLU A 101 -8.97 5.33 6.69
N SER A 102 -8.61 4.52 5.69
CA SER A 102 -9.06 3.13 5.54
C SER A 102 -8.23 2.12 6.34
N GLY A 103 -7.24 2.58 7.11
CA GLY A 103 -6.34 1.73 7.89
C GLY A 103 -5.05 1.32 7.18
N VAL A 104 -4.82 1.80 5.96
CA VAL A 104 -3.59 1.50 5.20
C VAL A 104 -2.50 2.48 5.61
N THR A 105 -1.46 2.00 6.28
CA THR A 105 -0.32 2.81 6.75
C THR A 105 0.91 2.72 5.84
N THR A 106 0.93 1.74 4.94
CA THR A 106 2.01 1.57 3.96
C THR A 106 1.43 1.18 2.60
N VAL A 107 1.91 1.83 1.54
CA VAL A 107 1.52 1.54 0.16
C VAL A 107 2.73 1.29 -0.73
N ARG A 108 2.59 0.39 -1.72
CA ARG A 108 3.52 0.31 -2.84
C ARG A 108 2.82 0.83 -4.09
N SER A 109 3.41 1.83 -4.72
CA SER A 109 2.97 2.32 -6.03
C SER A 109 3.18 1.22 -7.09
N ALA A 110 2.18 1.06 -7.95
CA ALA A 110 2.26 0.21 -9.13
C ALA A 110 2.50 1.03 -10.40
N SER A 111 3.14 2.18 -10.23
CA SER A 111 3.46 3.16 -11.24
C SER A 111 2.46 4.32 -11.34
N VAL A 112 2.99 5.48 -11.63
CA VAL A 112 2.29 6.73 -11.96
C VAL A 112 3.04 7.43 -13.11
N PRO A 113 2.40 8.36 -13.85
CA PRO A 113 2.97 8.90 -15.09
C PRO A 113 4.27 9.70 -14.94
N ALA A 114 4.49 10.42 -13.83
CA ALA A 114 5.59 11.39 -13.75
C ALA A 114 6.20 11.54 -12.35
N PHE A 115 6.53 10.44 -11.68
CA PHE A 115 7.16 10.41 -10.35
C PHE A 115 6.37 11.11 -9.23
N GLN A 116 5.03 11.24 -9.37
CA GLN A 116 4.18 11.80 -8.30
C GLN A 116 4.32 10.99 -7.01
N ASP A 117 4.42 9.68 -7.10
CA ASP A 117 4.61 8.77 -5.96
C ASP A 117 5.93 9.04 -5.21
N VAL A 118 7.02 9.34 -5.92
CA VAL A 118 8.29 9.79 -5.32
C VAL A 118 8.08 11.12 -4.58
N GLY A 119 7.39 12.07 -5.22
CA GLY A 119 7.08 13.36 -4.61
C GLY A 119 6.22 13.23 -3.35
N LEU A 120 5.16 12.42 -3.38
CA LEU A 120 4.29 12.15 -2.25
C LEU A 120 5.05 11.47 -1.10
N ARG A 121 5.91 10.49 -1.40
CA ARG A 121 6.81 9.85 -0.43
C ARG A 121 7.66 10.87 0.33
N GLU A 122 8.31 11.77 -0.41
CA GLU A 122 9.18 12.77 0.22
C GLU A 122 8.38 13.78 1.05
N MET A 123 7.16 14.13 0.65
CA MET A 123 6.28 15.01 1.43
C MET A 123 5.83 14.33 2.74
N VAL A 124 5.50 13.05 2.72
CA VAL A 124 5.15 12.28 3.93
C VAL A 124 6.36 12.16 4.85
N ARG A 125 7.54 11.79 4.34
CA ARG A 125 8.80 11.69 5.10
C ARG A 125 9.20 13.01 5.75
N ALA A 126 8.96 14.12 5.07
CA ALA A 126 9.21 15.46 5.61
C ALA A 126 8.14 15.92 6.62
N GLY A 127 7.06 15.15 6.82
CA GLY A 127 5.93 15.53 7.66
C GLY A 127 5.08 16.68 7.10
N ALA A 128 5.25 17.00 5.82
CA ALA A 128 4.52 18.07 5.12
C ALA A 128 3.14 17.62 4.63
N LEU A 129 2.93 16.29 4.52
CA LEU A 129 1.68 15.66 4.13
C LEU A 129 1.36 14.51 5.07
N PRO A 130 0.16 14.43 5.68
CA PRO A 130 -0.31 13.21 6.31
C PRO A 130 -0.62 12.15 5.24
N GLY A 131 -0.09 10.95 5.40
CA GLY A 131 -0.29 9.86 4.43
C GLY A 131 0.37 8.57 4.91
N PRO A 132 0.08 7.43 4.24
CA PRO A 132 0.83 6.20 4.44
C PRO A 132 2.28 6.34 3.97
N ASP A 133 3.17 5.51 4.48
CA ASP A 133 4.50 5.33 3.89
C ASP A 133 4.38 4.84 2.45
N VAL A 134 5.21 5.36 1.56
CA VAL A 134 5.16 5.03 0.13
C VAL A 134 6.43 4.32 -0.31
N VAL A 135 6.28 3.16 -0.94
CA VAL A 135 7.29 2.49 -1.76
C VAL A 135 7.02 2.89 -3.21
N ALA A 136 7.82 3.78 -3.76
CA ALA A 136 7.59 4.42 -5.06
C ALA A 136 8.11 3.60 -6.23
N ALA A 137 7.34 3.51 -7.33
CA ALA A 137 7.69 2.78 -8.56
C ALA A 137 8.07 3.69 -9.73
N GLY A 138 7.60 4.94 -9.73
CA GLY A 138 7.83 5.88 -10.82
C GLY A 138 7.16 5.47 -12.14
N VAL A 139 7.90 5.60 -13.24
CA VAL A 139 7.39 5.35 -14.60
C VAL A 139 7.37 3.85 -14.90
N TYR A 140 6.27 3.38 -15.48
CA TYR A 140 6.06 1.99 -15.88
C TYR A 140 7.02 1.57 -17.02
N VAL A 141 7.80 0.52 -16.83
CA VAL A 141 8.60 -0.10 -17.91
C VAL A 141 7.66 -0.94 -18.75
N THR A 142 7.16 -0.39 -19.84
CA THR A 142 6.09 -0.95 -20.69
C THR A 142 6.36 -0.60 -22.16
N PRO A 143 5.88 -1.43 -23.12
CA PRO A 143 6.12 -1.15 -24.56
C PRO A 143 5.62 0.21 -25.02
N ASP A 144 4.56 0.73 -24.42
CA ASP A 144 4.02 2.05 -24.67
C ASP A 144 4.05 2.86 -23.37
N LEU A 145 4.91 3.87 -23.31
CA LEU A 145 5.07 4.70 -22.11
C LEU A 145 3.90 5.66 -21.89
N GLU A 146 3.04 5.87 -22.90
CA GLU A 146 1.93 6.81 -22.82
C GLU A 146 2.42 8.18 -22.27
N ASP A 147 1.74 8.76 -21.27
CA ASP A 147 2.14 10.04 -20.66
C ASP A 147 3.48 9.96 -19.91
N GLY A 148 3.94 8.77 -19.54
CA GLY A 148 5.24 8.55 -18.91
C GLY A 148 6.44 9.05 -19.74
N ILE A 149 6.25 9.20 -21.06
CA ILE A 149 7.29 9.77 -21.94
C ILE A 149 7.65 11.22 -21.57
N MET A 150 6.76 11.93 -20.91
CA MET A 150 6.95 13.33 -20.50
C MET A 150 7.65 13.45 -19.13
N ALA A 151 7.82 12.35 -18.41
CA ALA A 151 8.36 12.36 -17.05
C ALA A 151 9.84 12.77 -16.98
N ASP A 152 10.62 12.46 -18.03
CA ASP A 152 12.04 12.80 -18.13
C ASP A 152 12.44 13.05 -19.59
N PRO A 153 13.23 14.08 -19.90
CA PRO A 153 13.66 14.37 -21.28
C PRO A 153 14.34 13.20 -22.01
N ARG A 154 14.98 12.28 -21.28
CA ARG A 154 15.63 11.09 -21.85
C ARG A 154 14.63 10.12 -22.45
N LEU A 155 13.40 10.08 -21.91
CA LEU A 155 12.32 9.20 -22.37
C LEU A 155 11.66 9.70 -23.66
N ALA A 156 11.80 10.99 -24.00
CA ALA A 156 11.21 11.58 -25.21
C ALA A 156 11.62 10.85 -26.51
N LYS A 157 12.82 10.25 -26.55
CA LYS A 157 13.29 9.47 -27.70
C LYS A 157 12.62 8.10 -27.84
N LEU A 158 11.88 7.65 -26.81
CA LEU A 158 11.19 6.35 -26.77
C LEU A 158 9.74 6.42 -27.30
N TYR A 159 9.41 7.48 -28.02
CA TYR A 159 8.09 7.67 -28.64
C TYR A 159 7.64 6.49 -29.52
N GLY A 160 8.61 5.77 -30.12
CA GLY A 160 8.37 4.57 -30.94
C GLY A 160 8.16 3.28 -30.15
N GLY A 161 8.20 3.34 -28.82
CA GLY A 161 8.04 2.19 -27.93
C GLY A 161 9.33 1.79 -27.18
N VAL A 162 9.19 0.80 -26.29
CA VAL A 162 10.26 0.24 -25.45
C VAL A 162 10.34 -1.27 -25.70
N GLN A 163 11.24 -1.70 -26.56
CA GLN A 163 11.36 -3.08 -27.02
C GLN A 163 12.79 -3.62 -26.98
N THR A 164 13.78 -2.75 -27.23
CA THR A 164 15.19 -3.14 -27.29
C THR A 164 15.82 -3.16 -25.90
N GLU A 165 16.93 -3.87 -25.77
CA GLU A 165 17.72 -3.90 -24.54
C GLU A 165 18.14 -2.50 -24.07
N GLU A 166 18.58 -1.64 -24.99
CA GLU A 166 18.98 -0.27 -24.66
C GLU A 166 17.82 0.56 -24.11
N GLU A 167 16.63 0.43 -24.74
CA GLU A 167 15.43 1.15 -24.30
C GLU A 167 14.94 0.68 -22.93
N LEU A 168 14.89 -0.64 -22.70
CA LEU A 168 14.51 -1.22 -21.42
C LEU A 168 15.44 -0.74 -20.30
N ARG A 169 16.77 -0.83 -20.51
CA ARG A 169 17.77 -0.35 -19.54
C ARG A 169 17.62 1.15 -19.28
N LEU A 170 17.35 1.94 -20.32
CA LEU A 170 17.17 3.38 -20.15
C LEU A 170 16.00 3.73 -19.24
N VAL A 171 14.83 3.08 -19.40
CA VAL A 171 13.67 3.36 -18.54
C VAL A 171 13.97 2.98 -17.09
N VAL A 172 14.62 1.83 -16.86
CA VAL A 172 15.06 1.42 -15.52
C VAL A 172 16.04 2.42 -14.93
N GLN A 173 17.04 2.86 -15.69
CA GLN A 173 18.04 3.85 -15.25
C GLN A 173 17.39 5.18 -14.89
N VAL A 174 16.42 5.66 -15.70
CA VAL A 174 15.69 6.89 -15.41
C VAL A 174 14.93 6.78 -14.09
N ASN A 175 14.24 5.66 -13.86
CA ASN A 175 13.55 5.40 -12.60
C ASN A 175 14.52 5.40 -11.40
N ALA A 176 15.66 4.71 -11.53
CA ALA A 176 16.69 4.66 -10.49
C ALA A 176 17.27 6.05 -10.18
N ASP A 177 17.53 6.87 -11.20
CA ASP A 177 18.04 8.24 -11.04
C ASP A 177 17.03 9.17 -10.33
N HIS A 178 15.73 8.90 -10.49
CA HIS A 178 14.67 9.60 -9.76
C HIS A 178 14.42 9.03 -8.35
N GLY A 179 15.16 7.99 -7.95
CA GLY A 179 15.15 7.46 -6.60
C GLY A 179 13.89 6.65 -6.26
N VAL A 180 13.37 5.86 -7.20
CA VAL A 180 12.30 4.89 -6.92
C VAL A 180 12.77 3.78 -5.99
N ASP A 181 11.84 3.06 -5.37
CA ASP A 181 12.12 1.95 -4.45
C ASP A 181 11.88 0.58 -5.11
N VAL A 182 11.17 0.55 -6.23
CA VAL A 182 10.80 -0.66 -6.97
C VAL A 182 10.67 -0.35 -8.46
N ILE A 183 10.90 -1.34 -9.33
CA ILE A 183 10.61 -1.21 -10.77
C ILE A 183 9.30 -1.94 -11.08
N LYS A 184 8.37 -1.26 -11.75
CA LYS A 184 7.16 -1.86 -12.31
C LYS A 184 7.37 -2.17 -13.79
N THR A 185 7.07 -3.44 -14.18
CA THR A 185 6.99 -3.86 -15.58
C THR A 185 5.83 -4.81 -15.82
N ARG A 186 5.65 -5.33 -17.02
CA ARG A 186 4.58 -6.28 -17.35
C ARG A 186 5.04 -7.45 -18.22
N GLY A 187 4.50 -8.63 -17.91
CA GLY A 187 4.65 -9.84 -18.72
C GLY A 187 3.51 -10.02 -19.74
N THR A 188 2.31 -9.50 -19.45
CA THR A 188 1.15 -9.62 -20.34
C THR A 188 0.42 -8.29 -20.54
N GLU A 189 -0.56 -8.27 -21.45
CA GLU A 189 -1.47 -7.13 -21.65
C GLU A 189 -2.38 -6.88 -20.46
N ARG A 190 -2.94 -5.65 -20.39
CA ARG A 190 -3.79 -5.16 -19.30
C ARG A 190 -5.25 -5.60 -19.46
N ALA A 191 -5.92 -5.98 -18.37
CA ALA A 191 -7.32 -6.36 -18.36
C ALA A 191 -8.28 -5.17 -18.46
N GLY A 192 -7.90 -4.00 -17.95
CA GLY A 192 -8.72 -2.79 -17.93
C GLY A 192 -8.89 -2.09 -19.29
N ARG A 193 -8.29 -2.60 -20.36
CA ARG A 193 -8.44 -2.07 -21.73
C ARG A 193 -9.27 -3.05 -22.57
N ALA A 194 -10.38 -2.57 -23.13
CA ALA A 194 -11.30 -3.39 -23.91
C ALA A 194 -10.69 -3.96 -25.21
N ASP A 195 -9.68 -3.29 -25.77
CA ASP A 195 -9.01 -3.59 -27.04
C ASP A 195 -7.79 -4.51 -26.91
N THR A 196 -7.47 -5.02 -25.70
CA THR A 196 -6.36 -5.95 -25.44
C THR A 196 -6.84 -7.35 -25.02
N ASP A 197 -5.98 -8.36 -25.18
CA ASP A 197 -6.17 -9.68 -24.54
C ASP A 197 -5.21 -9.79 -23.34
N PRO A 198 -5.71 -9.83 -22.10
CA PRO A 198 -4.85 -9.89 -20.91
C PRO A 198 -4.02 -11.18 -20.81
N ARG A 199 -4.26 -12.18 -21.68
CA ARG A 199 -3.44 -13.39 -21.75
C ARG A 199 -2.22 -13.23 -22.66
N GLU A 200 -2.24 -12.24 -23.56
CA GLU A 200 -1.19 -12.02 -24.53
C GLU A 200 0.12 -11.59 -23.85
N GLN A 201 1.19 -12.33 -24.11
CA GLN A 201 2.53 -12.01 -23.61
C GLN A 201 3.07 -10.75 -24.30
N VAL A 202 3.58 -9.81 -23.49
CA VAL A 202 4.12 -8.53 -23.95
C VAL A 202 5.64 -8.55 -24.03
N TYR A 203 6.30 -8.89 -22.94
CA TYR A 203 7.74 -9.06 -22.89
C TYR A 203 8.12 -10.51 -22.75
N THR A 204 9.12 -10.92 -23.52
CA THR A 204 9.74 -12.25 -23.41
C THR A 204 10.53 -12.38 -22.12
N GLU A 205 10.83 -13.62 -21.69
CA GLU A 205 11.71 -13.89 -20.55
C GLU A 205 13.04 -13.10 -20.64
N ARG A 206 13.66 -13.07 -21.84
CA ARG A 206 14.91 -12.32 -22.06
C ARG A 206 14.73 -10.81 -21.79
N GLN A 207 13.64 -10.20 -22.26
CA GLN A 207 13.38 -8.78 -22.04
C GLN A 207 13.11 -8.49 -20.55
N LEU A 208 12.35 -9.35 -19.87
CA LEU A 208 12.13 -9.26 -18.43
C LEU A 208 13.42 -9.45 -17.64
N ALA A 209 14.28 -10.39 -18.03
CA ALA A 209 15.60 -10.56 -17.43
C ALA A 209 16.49 -9.31 -17.58
N ILE A 210 16.44 -8.60 -18.73
CA ILE A 210 17.14 -7.33 -18.91
C ILE A 210 16.67 -6.27 -17.90
N VAL A 211 15.35 -6.18 -17.67
CA VAL A 211 14.77 -5.25 -16.68
C VAL A 211 15.23 -5.62 -15.27
N VAL A 212 15.16 -6.92 -14.90
CA VAL A 212 15.59 -7.41 -13.58
C VAL A 212 17.10 -7.20 -13.37
N ASP A 213 17.92 -7.54 -14.35
CA ASP A 213 19.38 -7.35 -14.27
C ASP A 213 19.78 -5.87 -14.12
N GLU A 214 19.09 -4.97 -14.84
CA GLU A 214 19.37 -3.54 -14.70
C GLU A 214 18.91 -3.01 -13.36
N ALA A 215 17.70 -3.37 -12.90
CA ALA A 215 17.17 -3.01 -11.59
C ALA A 215 18.08 -3.49 -10.44
N ALA A 216 18.62 -4.71 -10.56
CA ALA A 216 19.52 -5.30 -9.56
C ALA A 216 20.80 -4.49 -9.35
N LYS A 217 21.32 -3.80 -10.38
CA LYS A 217 22.51 -2.91 -10.26
C LYS A 217 22.26 -1.74 -9.31
N HIS A 218 20.98 -1.37 -9.13
CA HIS A 218 20.54 -0.29 -8.25
C HIS A 218 19.94 -0.82 -6.92
N GLY A 219 19.96 -2.15 -6.71
CA GLY A 219 19.33 -2.78 -5.54
C GLY A 219 17.80 -2.75 -5.55
N LEU A 220 17.17 -2.54 -6.73
CA LEU A 220 15.73 -2.41 -6.87
C LEU A 220 15.08 -3.75 -7.20
N PRO A 221 14.05 -4.19 -6.44
CA PRO A 221 13.23 -5.32 -6.83
C PRO A 221 12.32 -4.98 -8.01
N VAL A 222 11.82 -6.02 -8.69
CA VAL A 222 10.92 -5.85 -9.83
C VAL A 222 9.57 -6.49 -9.55
N MET A 223 8.48 -5.72 -9.68
CA MET A 223 7.10 -6.19 -9.67
C MET A 223 6.56 -6.27 -11.10
N VAL A 224 5.83 -7.35 -11.41
CA VAL A 224 5.41 -7.64 -12.78
C VAL A 224 3.90 -7.85 -12.87
N HIS A 225 3.22 -6.95 -13.60
CA HIS A 225 1.85 -7.18 -14.03
C HIS A 225 1.79 -8.39 -14.99
N ALA A 226 1.01 -9.40 -14.67
CA ALA A 226 0.77 -10.52 -15.57
C ALA A 226 -0.55 -11.23 -15.24
N HIS A 227 -1.48 -11.31 -16.20
CA HIS A 227 -2.67 -12.13 -16.12
C HIS A 227 -2.44 -13.51 -16.71
N GLY A 228 -1.89 -13.59 -17.92
CA GLY A 228 -1.62 -14.82 -18.65
C GLY A 228 -0.44 -15.61 -18.09
N ASP A 229 -0.54 -16.94 -18.13
CA ASP A 229 0.43 -17.87 -17.55
C ASP A 229 1.83 -17.75 -18.19
N GLU A 230 1.91 -17.62 -19.52
CA GLU A 230 3.19 -17.54 -20.24
C GLU A 230 4.01 -16.32 -19.83
N GLY A 231 3.37 -15.15 -19.78
CA GLY A 231 4.05 -13.91 -19.35
C GLY A 231 4.40 -13.92 -17.86
N ALA A 232 3.55 -14.50 -17.03
CA ALA A 232 3.82 -14.67 -15.61
C ALA A 232 5.00 -15.63 -15.37
N ARG A 233 5.01 -16.78 -16.05
CA ARG A 233 6.11 -17.74 -15.99
C ARG A 233 7.44 -17.10 -16.43
N ALA A 234 7.43 -16.38 -17.57
CA ALA A 234 8.59 -15.66 -18.06
C ALA A 234 9.14 -14.65 -17.02
N ALA A 235 8.24 -13.95 -16.32
CA ALA A 235 8.62 -13.03 -15.26
C ALA A 235 9.24 -13.72 -14.03
N VAL A 236 8.69 -14.87 -13.63
CA VAL A 236 9.22 -15.67 -12.50
C VAL A 236 10.60 -16.23 -12.86
N GLU A 237 10.79 -16.76 -14.08
CA GLU A 237 12.11 -17.25 -14.55
C GLU A 237 13.13 -16.11 -14.62
N ALA A 238 12.71 -14.92 -15.04
CA ALA A 238 13.54 -13.73 -15.06
C ALA A 238 13.94 -13.20 -13.67
N GLY A 239 13.31 -13.66 -12.59
CA GLY A 239 13.65 -13.26 -11.23
C GLY A 239 12.77 -12.15 -10.67
N ALA A 240 11.51 -12.00 -11.12
CA ALA A 240 10.56 -11.07 -10.56
C ALA A 240 10.34 -11.29 -9.05
N ARG A 241 10.27 -10.21 -8.28
CA ARG A 241 9.96 -10.25 -6.85
C ARG A 241 8.51 -10.60 -6.58
N SER A 242 7.57 -10.07 -7.40
CA SER A 242 6.14 -10.38 -7.29
C SER A 242 5.47 -10.42 -8.65
N ILE A 243 4.43 -11.27 -8.75
CA ILE A 243 3.46 -11.30 -9.84
C ILE A 243 2.18 -10.64 -9.34
N GLU A 244 1.74 -9.65 -10.08
CA GLU A 244 0.52 -8.90 -9.82
C GLU A 244 -0.62 -9.49 -10.66
N HIS A 245 -1.81 -9.61 -10.10
CA HIS A 245 -3.04 -10.16 -10.68
C HIS A 245 -3.05 -11.69 -10.85
N GLY A 246 -2.21 -12.26 -11.69
CA GLY A 246 -2.02 -13.72 -11.80
C GLY A 246 -3.26 -14.52 -12.18
N THR A 247 -4.17 -13.96 -13.01
CA THR A 247 -5.52 -14.51 -13.25
C THR A 247 -5.53 -15.91 -13.82
N TYR A 248 -4.59 -16.25 -14.72
CA TYR A 248 -4.56 -17.53 -15.44
C TYR A 248 -3.36 -18.39 -15.06
N LEU A 249 -2.79 -18.20 -13.86
CA LEU A 249 -1.64 -18.98 -13.41
C LEU A 249 -1.95 -20.48 -13.38
N SER A 250 -1.10 -21.25 -14.03
CA SER A 250 -1.10 -22.72 -13.94
C SER A 250 -0.48 -23.20 -12.63
N GLU A 251 -0.80 -24.44 -12.21
CA GLU A 251 -0.12 -25.04 -11.05
C GLU A 251 1.40 -25.12 -11.23
N ASP A 252 1.90 -25.32 -12.45
CA ASP A 252 3.33 -25.39 -12.72
C ASP A 252 4.00 -24.03 -12.49
N THR A 253 3.38 -22.94 -12.93
CA THR A 253 3.86 -21.58 -12.66
C THR A 253 3.78 -21.24 -11.17
N LEU A 254 2.70 -21.62 -10.48
CA LEU A 254 2.59 -21.45 -9.03
C LEU A 254 3.64 -22.23 -8.24
N ARG A 255 3.99 -23.46 -8.66
CA ARG A 255 5.10 -24.24 -8.07
C ARG A 255 6.45 -23.56 -8.30
N LEU A 256 6.66 -23.02 -9.50
CA LEU A 256 7.86 -22.24 -9.81
C LEU A 256 7.95 -20.97 -8.96
N MET A 257 6.84 -20.23 -8.75
CA MET A 257 6.79 -19.08 -7.86
C MET A 257 7.21 -19.47 -6.44
N LYS A 258 6.68 -20.58 -5.91
CA LYS A 258 7.11 -21.10 -4.59
C LYS A 258 8.59 -21.43 -4.54
N GLU A 259 9.11 -22.11 -5.56
CA GLU A 259 10.54 -22.49 -5.64
C GLU A 259 11.46 -21.28 -5.67
N LYS A 260 11.11 -20.27 -6.49
CA LYS A 260 11.89 -19.04 -6.65
C LYS A 260 11.64 -18.02 -5.53
N GLY A 261 10.63 -18.21 -4.69
CA GLY A 261 10.24 -17.27 -3.64
C GLY A 261 9.54 -16.02 -4.18
N THR A 262 8.96 -16.09 -5.38
CA THR A 262 8.18 -15.01 -5.99
C THR A 262 6.81 -14.88 -5.31
N TRP A 263 6.42 -13.66 -4.96
CA TRP A 263 5.17 -13.36 -4.29
C TRP A 263 3.99 -13.27 -5.25
N PHE A 264 2.80 -13.61 -4.74
CA PHE A 264 1.53 -13.43 -5.44
C PHE A 264 0.74 -12.28 -4.81
N VAL A 265 0.44 -11.25 -5.61
CA VAL A 265 -0.40 -10.10 -5.23
C VAL A 265 -1.65 -10.12 -6.13
N PRO A 266 -2.75 -10.75 -5.69
CA PRO A 266 -3.85 -11.09 -6.59
C PRO A 266 -4.71 -9.92 -7.04
N THR A 267 -4.87 -8.87 -6.23
CA THR A 267 -5.76 -7.73 -6.53
C THR A 267 -7.17 -8.16 -6.96
N LEU A 268 -7.72 -9.18 -6.29
CA LEU A 268 -9.00 -9.79 -6.68
C LEU A 268 -10.15 -8.80 -6.65
N ILE A 269 -10.12 -7.87 -5.71
CA ILE A 269 -11.18 -6.87 -5.54
C ILE A 269 -11.37 -6.03 -6.80
N THR A 270 -10.30 -5.65 -7.50
CA THR A 270 -10.37 -4.88 -8.76
C THR A 270 -11.01 -5.71 -9.88
N MET A 271 -10.69 -7.01 -9.94
CA MET A 271 -11.34 -7.90 -10.92
C MET A 271 -12.83 -8.08 -10.63
N ILE A 272 -13.23 -8.11 -9.36
CA ILE A 272 -14.64 -8.16 -8.95
C ILE A 272 -15.35 -6.87 -9.32
N GLU A 273 -14.73 -5.72 -9.09
CA GLU A 273 -15.28 -4.40 -9.43
C GLU A 273 -15.58 -4.27 -10.94
N MET A 274 -14.79 -4.89 -11.81
CA MET A 274 -15.07 -4.92 -13.26
C MET A 274 -16.43 -5.53 -13.63
N ASN A 275 -17.10 -6.26 -12.73
CA ASN A 275 -18.46 -6.76 -12.96
C ASN A 275 -19.55 -5.71 -12.71
N GLU A 276 -19.22 -4.56 -12.12
CA GLU A 276 -20.17 -3.55 -11.74
C GLU A 276 -20.71 -2.75 -12.94
N GLU A 277 -21.87 -2.11 -12.76
CA GLU A 277 -22.61 -1.45 -13.83
C GLU A 277 -21.88 -0.23 -14.43
N GLN A 278 -20.94 0.34 -13.70
CA GLN A 278 -20.12 1.47 -14.16
C GLN A 278 -19.18 1.13 -15.32
N TYR A 279 -18.87 -0.16 -15.51
CA TYR A 279 -17.98 -0.60 -16.59
C TYR A 279 -18.74 -0.91 -17.87
N GLU A 280 -18.10 -0.68 -19.03
CA GLU A 280 -18.65 -1.04 -20.33
C GLU A 280 -18.85 -2.56 -20.46
N GLY A 281 -19.82 -2.99 -21.29
CA GLY A 281 -20.22 -4.39 -21.43
C GLY A 281 -19.08 -5.36 -21.73
N ALA A 282 -18.07 -4.95 -22.50
CA ALA A 282 -16.88 -5.76 -22.79
C ALA A 282 -16.03 -6.02 -21.55
N LEU A 283 -15.79 -5.00 -20.72
CA LEU A 283 -15.04 -5.13 -19.48
C LEU A 283 -15.80 -5.93 -18.43
N ARG A 284 -17.11 -5.74 -18.31
CA ARG A 284 -17.96 -6.56 -17.43
C ARG A 284 -17.94 -8.04 -17.80
N MET A 285 -18.06 -8.34 -19.11
CA MET A 285 -17.94 -9.72 -19.60
C MET A 285 -16.56 -10.31 -19.25
N ARG A 286 -15.51 -9.49 -19.38
CA ARG A 286 -14.14 -9.88 -19.02
C ARG A 286 -14.01 -10.15 -17.53
N GLY A 287 -14.50 -9.26 -16.65
CA GLY A 287 -14.52 -9.45 -15.20
C GLY A 287 -15.24 -10.75 -14.83
N SER A 288 -16.44 -10.99 -15.36
CA SER A 288 -17.20 -12.22 -15.13
C SER A 288 -16.46 -13.49 -15.56
N HIS A 289 -15.61 -13.40 -16.60
CA HIS A 289 -14.78 -14.51 -17.07
C HIS A 289 -13.51 -14.68 -16.21
N MET A 290 -12.89 -13.60 -15.77
CA MET A 290 -11.59 -13.61 -15.09
C MET A 290 -11.71 -13.95 -13.60
N VAL A 291 -12.73 -13.42 -12.89
CA VAL A 291 -12.90 -13.61 -11.45
C VAL A 291 -12.82 -15.09 -11.03
N PRO A 292 -13.62 -16.04 -11.60
CA PRO A 292 -13.55 -17.42 -11.14
C PRO A 292 -12.19 -18.11 -11.42
N ARG A 293 -11.43 -17.62 -12.41
CA ARG A 293 -10.09 -18.12 -12.72
C ARG A 293 -9.04 -17.61 -11.74
N LEU A 294 -9.12 -16.34 -11.41
CA LEU A 294 -8.26 -15.75 -10.39
C LEU A 294 -8.53 -16.37 -9.01
N GLU A 295 -9.81 -16.57 -8.66
CA GLU A 295 -10.17 -17.29 -7.43
C GLU A 295 -9.56 -18.71 -7.40
N GLN A 296 -9.55 -19.43 -8.54
CA GLN A 296 -8.92 -20.76 -8.62
C GLN A 296 -7.41 -20.64 -8.46
N ALA A 297 -6.75 -19.70 -9.13
CA ALA A 297 -5.31 -19.48 -9.00
C ALA A 297 -4.91 -19.14 -7.54
N ILE A 298 -5.72 -18.34 -6.84
CA ILE A 298 -5.51 -18.04 -5.42
C ILE A 298 -5.62 -19.30 -4.56
N ARG A 299 -6.70 -20.12 -4.73
CA ARG A 299 -6.86 -21.39 -3.99
C ARG A 299 -5.70 -22.36 -4.24
N ASP A 300 -5.27 -22.48 -5.49
CA ASP A 300 -4.16 -23.36 -5.86
C ASP A 300 -2.83 -22.84 -5.31
N GLY A 301 -2.58 -21.55 -5.41
CA GLY A 301 -1.40 -20.90 -4.83
C GLY A 301 -1.31 -21.07 -3.31
N HIS A 302 -2.43 -20.88 -2.60
CA HIS A 302 -2.52 -21.12 -1.16
C HIS A 302 -2.24 -22.58 -0.81
N ARG A 303 -2.90 -23.53 -1.48
CA ARG A 303 -2.68 -24.97 -1.32
C ARG A 303 -1.23 -25.39 -1.60
N ILE A 304 -0.60 -24.81 -2.60
CA ILE A 304 0.81 -25.06 -2.97
C ILE A 304 1.77 -24.42 -1.96
N GLY A 305 1.37 -23.35 -1.29
CA GLY A 305 2.16 -22.57 -0.32
C GLY A 305 3.01 -21.51 -1.00
N VAL A 306 2.47 -20.83 -2.00
CA VAL A 306 3.01 -19.57 -2.55
C VAL A 306 2.86 -18.48 -1.48
N LYS A 307 3.78 -17.53 -1.41
CA LYS A 307 3.67 -16.36 -0.53
C LYS A 307 2.69 -15.35 -1.10
N PHE A 308 1.79 -14.83 -0.25
CA PHE A 308 0.79 -13.83 -0.63
C PHE A 308 1.00 -12.50 0.08
N ALA A 309 0.66 -11.42 -0.61
CA ALA A 309 0.51 -10.08 -0.06
C ALA A 309 -0.74 -9.42 -0.66
N THR A 310 -1.31 -8.42 0.03
CA THR A 310 -2.56 -7.77 -0.39
C THR A 310 -2.31 -6.52 -1.22
N GLY A 311 -3.04 -6.37 -2.32
CA GLY A 311 -3.09 -5.18 -3.15
C GLY A 311 -4.52 -4.91 -3.62
N ALA A 312 -4.92 -3.66 -3.74
CA ALA A 312 -6.27 -3.29 -4.18
C ALA A 312 -6.32 -2.81 -5.63
N ASP A 313 -5.17 -2.50 -6.24
CA ASP A 313 -5.05 -1.96 -7.61
C ASP A 313 -6.02 -0.79 -7.86
N ASN A 314 -6.00 0.19 -6.97
CA ASN A 314 -6.90 1.31 -7.04
C ASN A 314 -6.17 2.66 -6.88
N TYR A 315 -6.90 3.74 -7.18
CA TYR A 315 -6.45 5.13 -7.06
C TYR A 315 -6.88 5.80 -5.76
N TYR A 316 -7.66 5.11 -4.92
CA TYR A 316 -8.30 5.70 -3.74
C TYR A 316 -9.06 7.00 -4.04
N ASP A 317 -9.69 7.10 -5.20
CA ASP A 317 -10.54 8.23 -5.53
C ASP A 317 -11.85 8.24 -4.69
N ALA A 318 -12.63 9.32 -4.80
CA ALA A 318 -13.80 9.51 -3.96
C ALA A 318 -14.94 8.50 -4.25
N GLN A 319 -14.98 7.90 -5.42
CA GLN A 319 -15.98 6.92 -5.83
C GLN A 319 -15.54 5.48 -5.54
N SER A 320 -14.23 5.23 -5.39
CA SER A 320 -13.74 3.88 -5.13
C SER A 320 -14.21 3.35 -3.77
N ILE A 321 -14.85 2.20 -3.81
CA ILE A 321 -15.22 1.42 -2.62
C ILE A 321 -14.19 0.35 -2.28
N ASN A 322 -13.21 0.12 -3.15
CA ASN A 322 -12.16 -0.86 -2.94
C ASN A 322 -11.31 -0.50 -1.72
N ARG A 323 -11.09 -1.49 -0.87
CA ARG A 323 -10.29 -1.38 0.36
C ARG A 323 -9.53 -2.69 0.58
N ILE A 324 -8.37 -2.61 1.17
CA ILE A 324 -7.59 -3.81 1.55
C ILE A 324 -8.37 -4.74 2.47
N SER A 325 -9.22 -4.20 3.32
CA SER A 325 -10.13 -5.00 4.16
C SER A 325 -11.06 -5.92 3.35
N LEU A 326 -11.47 -5.51 2.14
CA LEU A 326 -12.24 -6.38 1.22
C LEU A 326 -11.35 -7.45 0.57
N GLU A 327 -10.11 -7.13 0.20
CA GLU A 327 -9.16 -8.14 -0.29
C GLU A 327 -8.91 -9.21 0.78
N VAL A 328 -8.69 -8.82 2.03
CA VAL A 328 -8.57 -9.74 3.19
C VAL A 328 -9.81 -10.63 3.32
N MET A 329 -11.02 -10.05 3.25
CA MET A 329 -12.27 -10.81 3.31
C MET A 329 -12.37 -11.84 2.17
N HIS A 330 -11.96 -11.47 0.95
CA HIS A 330 -11.96 -12.39 -0.18
C HIS A 330 -10.95 -13.52 -0.02
N LEU A 331 -9.77 -13.27 0.53
CA LEU A 331 -8.81 -14.34 0.84
C LEU A 331 -9.40 -15.36 1.82
N VAL A 332 -10.07 -14.89 2.88
CA VAL A 332 -10.77 -15.79 3.83
C VAL A 332 -11.85 -16.60 3.13
N ARG A 333 -12.67 -15.98 2.27
CA ARG A 333 -13.69 -16.69 1.47
C ARG A 333 -13.06 -17.76 0.56
N LEU A 334 -11.82 -17.59 0.15
CA LEU A 334 -11.08 -18.50 -0.71
C LEU A 334 -10.31 -19.60 0.04
N GLY A 335 -10.40 -19.64 1.37
CA GLY A 335 -9.88 -20.73 2.19
C GLY A 335 -8.67 -20.37 3.06
N PHE A 336 -8.24 -19.12 3.08
CA PHE A 336 -7.31 -18.65 4.09
C PHE A 336 -7.98 -18.60 5.45
N THR A 337 -7.25 -18.90 6.51
CA THR A 337 -7.71 -18.53 7.86
C THR A 337 -7.70 -17.02 8.03
N PRO A 338 -8.52 -16.44 8.93
CA PRO A 338 -8.43 -15.01 9.24
C PRO A 338 -7.00 -14.55 9.59
N PHE A 339 -6.26 -15.40 10.30
CA PHE A 339 -4.86 -15.14 10.66
C PHE A 339 -3.96 -15.02 9.42
N GLU A 340 -4.00 -15.99 8.50
CA GLU A 340 -3.21 -15.95 7.25
C GLU A 340 -3.57 -14.75 6.37
N ALA A 341 -4.86 -14.41 6.27
CA ALA A 341 -5.31 -13.27 5.50
C ALA A 341 -4.86 -11.92 6.11
N LEU A 342 -4.89 -11.80 7.44
CA LEU A 342 -4.34 -10.64 8.16
C LEU A 342 -2.83 -10.57 8.00
N GLN A 343 -2.12 -11.71 8.04
CA GLN A 343 -0.68 -11.73 7.76
C GLN A 343 -0.37 -11.24 6.34
N ALA A 344 -1.15 -11.64 5.34
CA ALA A 344 -0.98 -11.15 3.97
C ALA A 344 -1.09 -9.63 3.87
N ALA A 345 -1.91 -9.00 4.73
CA ALA A 345 -2.11 -7.54 4.78
C ALA A 345 -1.19 -6.81 5.75
N THR A 346 -0.29 -7.50 6.45
CA THR A 346 0.61 -6.94 7.47
C THR A 346 2.03 -7.48 7.31
N VAL A 347 2.43 -8.47 8.10
CA VAL A 347 3.81 -8.98 8.15
C VAL A 347 4.32 -9.53 6.82
N SER A 348 3.47 -10.23 6.06
CA SER A 348 3.85 -10.77 4.75
C SER A 348 4.08 -9.66 3.72
N SER A 349 3.22 -8.64 3.71
CA SER A 349 3.41 -7.46 2.87
C SER A 349 4.67 -6.68 3.26
N ALA A 350 4.97 -6.55 4.56
CA ALA A 350 6.21 -5.95 5.02
C ALA A 350 7.44 -6.75 4.53
N GLU A 351 7.40 -8.10 4.58
CA GLU A 351 8.47 -8.97 4.06
C GLU A 351 8.63 -8.82 2.54
N LEU A 352 7.54 -8.74 1.78
CA LEU A 352 7.58 -8.47 0.35
C LEU A 352 8.36 -7.19 0.05
N LEU A 353 8.09 -6.14 0.82
CA LEU A 353 8.66 -4.81 0.63
C LEU A 353 10.06 -4.64 1.25
N GLY A 354 10.54 -5.63 2.04
CA GLY A 354 11.80 -5.52 2.79
C GLY A 354 11.73 -4.51 3.93
N LEU A 355 10.56 -4.38 4.57
CA LEU A 355 10.27 -3.48 5.69
C LEU A 355 9.95 -4.25 6.99
N ASP A 356 10.11 -5.57 7.00
CA ASP A 356 9.73 -6.47 8.08
C ASP A 356 10.60 -6.37 9.34
N ASP A 357 11.71 -5.61 9.27
CA ASP A 357 12.54 -5.23 10.40
C ASP A 357 12.09 -3.93 11.10
N ARG A 358 11.11 -3.20 10.53
CA ARG A 358 10.70 -1.89 11.06
C ARG A 358 9.19 -1.70 11.23
N THR A 359 8.34 -2.36 10.44
CA THR A 359 6.87 -2.20 10.49
C THR A 359 6.14 -3.52 10.19
N GLY A 360 4.80 -3.53 10.21
CA GLY A 360 3.94 -4.67 9.92
C GLY A 360 3.60 -5.55 11.11
N ARG A 361 4.11 -5.25 12.32
CA ARG A 361 3.78 -5.96 13.57
C ARG A 361 3.76 -5.02 14.78
N ILE A 362 3.11 -5.45 15.86
CA ILE A 362 3.05 -4.73 17.13
C ILE A 362 4.09 -5.31 18.09
N GLU A 363 5.31 -4.75 18.04
CA GLU A 363 6.45 -5.19 18.85
C GLU A 363 7.30 -3.99 19.28
N PRO A 364 7.90 -3.97 20.49
CA PRO A 364 8.81 -2.90 20.90
C PRO A 364 9.95 -2.68 19.89
N GLY A 365 10.20 -1.42 19.54
CA GLY A 365 11.20 -1.00 18.54
C GLY A 365 10.64 -0.81 17.13
N TYR A 366 9.47 -1.37 16.83
CA TYR A 366 8.78 -1.18 15.54
C TYR A 366 8.11 0.18 15.44
N GLU A 367 7.89 0.65 14.24
CA GLU A 367 7.10 1.86 13.97
C GLU A 367 5.68 1.68 14.49
N ALA A 368 5.12 2.73 15.07
CA ALA A 368 3.79 2.71 15.59
C ALA A 368 2.77 2.96 14.47
N ASP A 369 2.60 1.94 13.62
CA ASP A 369 1.60 1.83 12.58
C ASP A 369 0.49 0.92 13.09
N LEU A 370 -0.63 1.51 13.48
CA LEU A 370 -1.66 0.84 14.27
C LEU A 370 -3.06 1.19 13.75
N VAL A 371 -3.94 0.20 13.74
CA VAL A 371 -5.35 0.36 13.40
C VAL A 371 -6.21 -0.22 14.52
N LEU A 372 -7.19 0.55 15.01
CA LEU A 372 -8.17 0.10 15.98
C LEU A 372 -9.49 -0.21 15.27
N VAL A 373 -10.06 -1.38 15.55
CA VAL A 373 -11.32 -1.87 14.99
C VAL A 373 -12.26 -2.36 16.11
N PRO A 374 -13.61 -2.35 15.92
CA PRO A 374 -14.55 -2.60 17.03
C PRO A 374 -14.60 -4.07 17.46
N ASP A 375 -14.39 -5.01 16.55
CA ASP A 375 -14.59 -6.43 16.79
C ASP A 375 -13.32 -7.25 16.53
N ASN A 376 -13.30 -8.50 16.98
CA ASN A 376 -12.16 -9.41 16.84
C ASN A 376 -11.93 -9.81 15.36
N PRO A 377 -10.89 -9.31 14.68
CA PRO A 377 -10.65 -9.60 13.27
C PRO A 377 -10.19 -11.04 13.01
N LEU A 378 -9.80 -11.79 14.03
CA LEU A 378 -9.54 -13.24 13.91
C LEU A 378 -10.82 -14.09 13.93
N GLU A 379 -11.94 -13.53 14.38
CA GLU A 379 -13.26 -14.15 14.36
C GLU A 379 -14.07 -13.68 13.14
N ASP A 380 -14.04 -12.37 12.87
CA ASP A 380 -14.68 -11.76 11.71
C ASP A 380 -13.79 -10.66 11.10
N VAL A 381 -13.18 -10.94 9.96
CA VAL A 381 -12.34 -9.97 9.25
C VAL A 381 -13.09 -8.74 8.75
N MET A 382 -14.45 -8.78 8.71
CA MET A 382 -15.26 -7.61 8.38
C MET A 382 -15.10 -6.47 9.39
N ALA A 383 -14.63 -6.75 10.61
CA ALA A 383 -14.25 -5.71 11.57
C ALA A 383 -13.28 -4.67 11.00
N LEU A 384 -12.44 -5.06 10.03
CA LEU A 384 -11.51 -4.15 9.34
C LEU A 384 -12.21 -3.08 8.48
N GLN A 385 -13.53 -3.18 8.22
CA GLN A 385 -14.29 -2.14 7.52
C GLN A 385 -14.59 -0.92 8.40
N ASP A 386 -14.62 -1.11 9.73
CA ASP A 386 -14.99 -0.09 10.70
C ASP A 386 -13.75 0.42 11.45
N VAL A 387 -12.96 1.25 10.78
CA VAL A 387 -11.73 1.82 11.35
C VAL A 387 -12.08 2.91 12.37
N LEU A 388 -11.72 2.72 13.64
CA LEU A 388 -11.97 3.63 14.74
C LEU A 388 -10.81 4.58 15.04
N LEU A 389 -9.58 4.10 14.85
CA LEU A 389 -8.35 4.89 14.97
C LEU A 389 -7.32 4.39 13.99
N VAL A 390 -6.59 5.32 13.39
CA VAL A 390 -5.36 5.03 12.63
C VAL A 390 -4.23 5.85 13.23
N MET A 391 -3.14 5.17 13.54
CA MET A 391 -1.87 5.78 13.87
C MET A 391 -0.85 5.35 12.80
N SER A 392 -0.14 6.30 12.23
CA SER A 392 0.94 6.05 11.27
C SER A 392 2.19 6.78 11.71
N ASN A 393 3.31 6.06 11.79
CA ASN A 393 4.58 6.58 12.33
C ASN A 393 4.38 7.27 13.68
N GLY A 394 3.54 6.72 14.56
CA GLY A 394 3.23 7.25 15.88
C GLY A 394 2.37 8.52 15.89
N LYS A 395 1.84 8.94 14.76
CA LYS A 395 0.94 10.11 14.65
C LYS A 395 -0.49 9.64 14.43
N VAL A 396 -1.42 10.12 15.26
CA VAL A 396 -2.86 9.84 15.07
C VAL A 396 -3.35 10.56 13.82
N ALA A 397 -3.72 9.79 12.81
CA ALA A 397 -4.25 10.28 11.53
C ALA A 397 -5.78 10.27 11.49
N LEU A 398 -6.40 9.31 12.17
CA LEU A 398 -7.86 9.20 12.32
C LEU A 398 -8.19 8.84 13.77
N LYS A 399 -9.22 9.48 14.33
CA LYS A 399 -9.74 9.14 15.66
C LYS A 399 -11.26 9.33 15.69
N ARG A 400 -11.98 8.23 15.78
CA ARG A 400 -13.46 8.15 15.86
C ARG A 400 -13.93 7.62 17.21
N ILE A 401 -13.03 7.43 18.17
CA ILE A 401 -13.34 7.05 19.55
C ILE A 401 -13.39 8.28 20.46
N PRO A 402 -14.31 8.33 21.45
CA PRO A 402 -15.32 7.31 21.75
C PRO A 402 -16.30 7.10 20.59
N PHE A 403 -16.66 5.83 20.31
CA PHE A 403 -17.54 5.51 19.19
C PHE A 403 -18.98 5.94 19.53
N GLY A 404 -19.64 6.65 18.59
CA GLY A 404 -21.05 7.03 18.74
C GLY A 404 -21.34 8.29 19.55
N LEU A 405 -20.35 9.14 19.83
CA LEU A 405 -20.51 10.46 20.45
C LEU A 405 -20.56 11.58 19.43
#